data_3225a439f1496c205a05a3059d9943e3
#
_entry.id   3225a439f1496c205a05a3059d9943e3
#
_cell.length_a   1.000
_cell.length_b   1.000
_cell.length_c   1.000
_cell.angle_alpha   90.00
_cell.angle_beta   90.00
_cell.angle_gamma   90.00
#
_symmetry.space_group_name_H-M   'P 1'
#
loop_
_entity.id
_entity.type
_entity.pdbx_description
1 polymer ?
#
loop_
_entity_poly.entity_id
_entity_poly.type
_entity_poly.pdbx_seq_one_letter_code
_entity_poly.pdbx_strand_id
1 'polypeptide(L)'
;MPTDISEKELETILVSYLRDHQGYEEGVSSDYNKEFGLNTERVKRFILSTQKEKVENTACFTSPTEEHKFFSRLSAALSKRGVTDVLRKGFKYISEIFDMYYPTPSALNPTAQQYYDKNIFCVTRQLYYSKEKTDSIDVYISLNGLPIMTMELKNHYTGQTVENAIKQYKEDRDPKADPTALILQKRRCAVHFAVDDDDIMMCTELKGNASWFLPFNKGVNGGAGNPVSPNGVRTAYLWEEVLGKRSLSDILENYAQITFKEKEVKNKKTGKKEKKTIESIIWPRYHQLDCVRQLLKATREGGVGQKFLIQHSAGSGKSNSITWLAYQLVGLLDGTTPILDTVIVVTDRVNLDTQIRDNINSFKRLSNLVDWADSSQTLEDALQDGKKIIITIVHKFPYILEAIGSELKNKHFGIIIDEAHSSQNGSLSAKMNIALSGNVAKNEDDLEDKLNAIIEGRKMVKNANYYAFTATPKPKTLQMFGTPCPQPDGKVQHLPFHEYTMKQAIEEGFIMDVLKNYTTYASFYKVIKTVNGDPEFDQKEAHTGMKTK
;
A
#
# COMPACT_ATOMS: atom_id res chain seq x y z
N MET A 1 -18.26 -32.95 15.97
CA MET A 1 -18.94 -33.05 14.67
C MET A 1 -17.88 -33.35 13.64
N PRO A 2 -18.10 -34.21 12.62
CA PRO A 2 -17.10 -34.35 11.56
C PRO A 2 -17.01 -32.99 10.85
N THR A 3 -15.82 -32.44 10.81
CA THR A 3 -15.50 -31.18 10.13
C THR A 3 -15.64 -31.43 8.63
N ASP A 4 -16.58 -30.76 7.97
CA ASP A 4 -16.66 -30.80 6.50
C ASP A 4 -15.49 -29.94 5.97
N ILE A 5 -14.51 -30.59 5.36
CA ILE A 5 -13.23 -30.00 4.95
C ILE A 5 -13.32 -29.46 3.50
N SER A 6 -14.51 -29.05 3.05
CA SER A 6 -14.72 -28.58 1.68
C SER A 6 -14.47 -27.07 1.52
N GLU A 7 -14.32 -26.56 0.29
CA GLU A 7 -14.29 -25.11 -0.03
C GLU A 7 -15.47 -24.37 0.59
N LYS A 8 -16.64 -25.03 0.71
CA LYS A 8 -17.84 -24.50 1.37
C LYS A 8 -17.65 -24.24 2.86
N GLU A 9 -16.76 -24.95 3.53
CA GLU A 9 -16.50 -24.70 4.96
C GLU A 9 -15.71 -23.40 5.14
N LEU A 10 -14.62 -23.18 4.35
CA LEU A 10 -13.87 -21.92 4.39
C LEU A 10 -14.75 -20.72 4.05
N GLU A 11 -15.60 -20.84 3.01
CA GLU A 11 -16.60 -19.84 2.66
C GLU A 11 -17.57 -19.59 3.83
N THR A 12 -18.06 -20.66 4.47
CA THR A 12 -19.00 -20.57 5.59
C THR A 12 -18.37 -19.91 6.80
N ILE A 13 -17.13 -20.27 7.17
CA ILE A 13 -16.39 -19.68 8.28
C ILE A 13 -16.21 -18.18 8.05
N LEU A 14 -15.71 -17.79 6.88
CA LEU A 14 -15.45 -16.40 6.52
C LEU A 14 -16.74 -15.57 6.56
N VAL A 15 -17.79 -16.02 5.87
CA VAL A 15 -19.04 -15.25 5.77
C VAL A 15 -19.77 -15.18 7.09
N SER A 16 -19.83 -16.28 7.85
CA SER A 16 -20.44 -16.28 9.19
C SER A 16 -19.67 -15.35 10.13
N TYR A 17 -18.35 -15.35 10.09
CA TYR A 17 -17.55 -14.45 10.92
C TYR A 17 -17.83 -12.97 10.59
N LEU A 18 -17.84 -12.61 9.32
CA LEU A 18 -18.14 -11.23 8.89
C LEU A 18 -19.54 -10.79 9.30
N ARG A 19 -20.54 -11.68 9.19
CA ARG A 19 -21.92 -11.39 9.61
C ARG A 19 -22.01 -11.27 11.13
N ASP A 20 -21.56 -12.28 11.88
CA ASP A 20 -21.86 -12.45 13.29
C ASP A 20 -20.93 -11.63 14.20
N HIS A 21 -19.67 -11.40 13.79
CA HIS A 21 -18.67 -10.69 14.60
C HIS A 21 -18.34 -9.31 14.06
N GLN A 22 -18.37 -9.10 12.72
CA GLN A 22 -18.07 -7.81 12.11
C GLN A 22 -19.33 -7.01 11.74
N GLY A 23 -20.53 -7.60 11.89
CA GLY A 23 -21.81 -6.94 11.65
C GLY A 23 -22.09 -6.59 10.19
N TYR A 24 -21.56 -7.39 9.24
CA TYR A 24 -21.91 -7.28 7.83
C TYR A 24 -23.35 -7.76 7.61
N GLU A 25 -24.03 -7.18 6.61
CA GLU A 25 -25.25 -7.79 6.08
C GLU A 25 -24.87 -8.97 5.18
N GLU A 26 -25.60 -10.08 5.28
CA GLU A 26 -25.48 -11.16 4.30
C GLU A 26 -26.43 -10.89 3.13
N GLY A 27 -25.89 -10.80 1.93
CA GLY A 27 -26.63 -10.57 0.70
C GLY A 27 -26.83 -11.86 -0.08
N VAL A 28 -27.73 -11.82 -1.03
CA VAL A 28 -27.96 -12.91 -1.99
C VAL A 28 -27.51 -12.48 -3.40
N SER A 29 -27.13 -13.44 -4.24
CA SER A 29 -26.63 -13.14 -5.59
C SER A 29 -27.61 -12.35 -6.46
N SER A 30 -28.91 -12.55 -6.27
CA SER A 30 -29.96 -11.80 -6.98
C SER A 30 -30.00 -10.32 -6.64
N ASP A 31 -29.40 -9.88 -5.55
CA ASP A 31 -29.30 -8.46 -5.19
C ASP A 31 -28.38 -7.66 -6.12
N TYR A 32 -27.50 -8.36 -6.84
CA TYR A 32 -26.55 -7.74 -7.76
C TYR A 32 -27.18 -7.46 -9.11
N ASN A 33 -27.26 -6.20 -9.46
CA ASN A 33 -27.72 -5.80 -10.79
C ASN A 33 -26.59 -5.91 -11.82
N LYS A 34 -26.70 -6.91 -12.70
CA LYS A 34 -25.70 -7.21 -13.74
C LYS A 34 -25.57 -6.11 -14.79
N GLU A 35 -26.58 -5.27 -14.98
CA GLU A 35 -26.57 -4.17 -15.94
C GLU A 35 -25.66 -3.03 -15.46
N PHE A 36 -25.77 -2.68 -14.19
CA PHE A 36 -25.00 -1.58 -13.61
C PHE A 36 -23.74 -2.04 -12.89
N GLY A 37 -23.64 -3.33 -12.58
CA GLY A 37 -22.49 -3.92 -11.88
C GLY A 37 -22.39 -3.51 -10.42
N LEU A 38 -23.54 -3.41 -9.71
CA LEU A 38 -23.66 -2.99 -8.32
C LEU A 38 -25.01 -3.44 -7.73
N ASN A 39 -25.21 -3.28 -6.43
CA ASN A 39 -26.48 -3.51 -5.78
C ASN A 39 -27.29 -2.20 -5.71
N THR A 40 -28.27 -2.06 -6.59
CA THR A 40 -29.09 -0.83 -6.71
C THR A 40 -29.91 -0.53 -5.47
N GLU A 41 -30.50 -1.55 -4.85
CA GLU A 41 -31.34 -1.37 -3.68
C GLU A 41 -30.55 -0.88 -2.45
N ARG A 42 -29.32 -1.40 -2.25
CA ARG A 42 -28.46 -0.93 -1.15
C ARG A 42 -27.96 0.49 -1.40
N VAL A 43 -27.61 0.85 -2.64
CA VAL A 43 -27.27 2.23 -3.00
C VAL A 43 -28.44 3.16 -2.69
N LYS A 44 -29.64 2.81 -3.15
CA LYS A 44 -30.85 3.60 -2.93
C LYS A 44 -31.17 3.76 -1.43
N ARG A 45 -31.14 2.65 -0.68
CA ARG A 45 -31.35 2.65 0.78
C ARG A 45 -30.36 3.56 1.51
N PHE A 46 -29.08 3.47 1.18
CA PHE A 46 -28.04 4.32 1.74
C PHE A 46 -28.30 5.81 1.44
N ILE A 47 -28.54 6.17 0.16
CA ILE A 47 -28.78 7.56 -0.25
C ILE A 47 -30.04 8.12 0.41
N LEU A 48 -31.15 7.38 0.41
CA LEU A 48 -32.41 7.80 1.02
C LEU A 48 -32.29 8.01 2.54
N SER A 49 -31.43 7.22 3.20
CA SER A 49 -31.23 7.34 4.65
C SER A 49 -30.32 8.50 5.06
N THR A 50 -29.55 9.06 4.11
CA THR A 50 -28.48 10.03 4.42
C THR A 50 -28.57 11.34 3.66
N GLN A 51 -29.27 11.41 2.50
CA GLN A 51 -29.21 12.54 1.56
C GLN A 51 -30.57 12.83 0.92
N LYS A 52 -31.64 12.85 1.69
CA LYS A 52 -33.01 13.05 1.18
C LYS A 52 -33.17 14.32 0.38
N GLU A 53 -32.62 15.44 0.83
CA GLU A 53 -32.71 16.73 0.14
C GLU A 53 -32.10 16.66 -1.28
N LYS A 54 -30.95 16.00 -1.44
CA LYS A 54 -30.32 15.82 -2.76
C LYS A 54 -31.19 14.93 -3.68
N VAL A 55 -31.89 13.96 -3.11
CA VAL A 55 -32.84 13.12 -3.85
C VAL A 55 -34.03 13.95 -4.36
N GLU A 56 -34.57 14.80 -3.50
CA GLU A 56 -35.69 15.70 -3.83
C GLU A 56 -35.27 16.71 -4.91
N ASN A 57 -34.12 17.35 -4.77
CA ASN A 57 -33.57 18.33 -5.71
C ASN A 57 -33.32 17.73 -7.12
N THR A 58 -32.96 16.44 -7.19
CA THR A 58 -32.64 15.79 -8.47
C THR A 58 -33.76 14.91 -9.01
N ALA A 59 -34.79 14.61 -8.18
CA ALA A 59 -35.87 13.69 -8.50
C ALA A 59 -35.42 12.30 -8.98
N CYS A 60 -34.20 11.85 -8.58
CA CYS A 60 -33.53 10.70 -9.17
C CYS A 60 -34.21 9.36 -8.92
N PHE A 61 -35.12 9.27 -7.94
CA PHE A 61 -35.86 8.04 -7.61
C PHE A 61 -37.39 8.20 -7.72
N THR A 62 -37.86 9.18 -8.49
CA THR A 62 -39.33 9.43 -8.67
C THR A 62 -40.01 8.50 -9.64
N SER A 63 -39.27 7.90 -10.57
CA SER A 63 -39.76 6.93 -11.54
C SER A 63 -38.71 5.90 -11.91
N PRO A 64 -39.10 4.74 -12.44
CA PRO A 64 -38.14 3.74 -12.93
C PRO A 64 -37.17 4.30 -14.00
N THR A 65 -37.63 5.23 -14.83
CA THR A 65 -36.81 5.87 -15.87
C THR A 65 -35.73 6.77 -15.25
N GLU A 66 -36.05 7.58 -14.25
CA GLU A 66 -35.08 8.46 -13.59
C GLU A 66 -34.11 7.63 -12.75
N GLU A 67 -34.57 6.59 -12.07
CA GLU A 67 -33.73 5.64 -11.35
C GLU A 67 -32.74 4.94 -12.31
N HIS A 68 -33.17 4.48 -13.46
CA HIS A 68 -32.29 3.89 -14.46
C HIS A 68 -31.22 4.89 -14.96
N LYS A 69 -31.58 6.15 -15.20
CA LYS A 69 -30.61 7.19 -15.56
C LYS A 69 -29.57 7.43 -14.49
N PHE A 70 -30.00 7.46 -13.23
CA PHE A 70 -29.10 7.64 -12.08
C PHE A 70 -28.09 6.50 -12.01
N PHE A 71 -28.52 5.24 -12.03
CA PHE A 71 -27.65 4.08 -11.97
C PHE A 71 -26.77 3.91 -13.19
N SER A 72 -27.24 4.25 -14.38
CA SER A 72 -26.41 4.27 -15.60
C SER A 72 -25.25 5.25 -15.47
N ARG A 73 -25.50 6.47 -14.97
CA ARG A 73 -24.43 7.45 -14.73
C ARG A 73 -23.48 7.06 -13.60
N LEU A 74 -23.98 6.46 -12.52
CA LEU A 74 -23.15 5.95 -11.43
C LEU A 74 -22.24 4.82 -11.93
N SER A 75 -22.78 3.87 -12.70
CA SER A 75 -22.01 2.79 -13.31
C SER A 75 -20.93 3.31 -14.27
N ALA A 76 -21.25 4.31 -15.09
CA ALA A 76 -20.26 4.98 -15.95
C ALA A 76 -19.18 5.71 -15.15
N ALA A 77 -19.54 6.36 -14.04
CA ALA A 77 -18.58 7.01 -13.15
C ALA A 77 -17.63 5.98 -12.50
N LEU A 78 -18.15 4.85 -12.03
CA LEU A 78 -17.34 3.75 -11.48
C LEU A 78 -16.34 3.22 -12.53
N SER A 79 -16.77 3.00 -13.77
CA SER A 79 -15.89 2.53 -14.85
C SER A 79 -14.81 3.56 -15.22
N LYS A 80 -15.14 4.85 -15.18
CA LYS A 80 -14.21 5.93 -15.55
C LYS A 80 -13.25 6.32 -14.43
N ARG A 81 -13.76 6.47 -13.21
CA ARG A 81 -13.01 7.03 -12.06
C ARG A 81 -12.52 5.95 -11.11
N GLY A 82 -13.17 4.80 -11.06
CA GLY A 82 -12.91 3.72 -10.13
C GLY A 82 -13.69 3.85 -8.81
N VAL A 83 -13.94 2.69 -8.18
CA VAL A 83 -14.74 2.60 -6.96
C VAL A 83 -14.13 3.40 -5.81
N THR A 84 -12.82 3.35 -5.63
CA THR A 84 -12.12 4.08 -4.55
C THR A 84 -12.25 5.60 -4.69
N ASP A 85 -12.15 6.13 -5.91
CA ASP A 85 -12.32 7.57 -6.15
C ASP A 85 -13.79 8.02 -5.97
N VAL A 86 -14.74 7.20 -6.42
CA VAL A 86 -16.18 7.46 -6.24
C VAL A 86 -16.56 7.43 -4.76
N LEU A 87 -16.05 6.48 -3.98
CA LEU A 87 -16.27 6.46 -2.52
C LEU A 87 -15.74 7.71 -1.84
N ARG A 88 -14.53 8.15 -2.17
CA ARG A 88 -13.88 9.28 -1.51
C ARG A 88 -14.41 10.65 -1.90
N LYS A 89 -14.81 10.83 -3.16
CA LYS A 89 -15.14 12.15 -3.73
C LYS A 89 -16.60 12.28 -4.11
N GLY A 90 -17.38 11.24 -3.87
CA GLY A 90 -18.77 11.21 -4.26
C GLY A 90 -18.96 11.10 -5.78
N PHE A 91 -20.22 11.14 -6.17
CA PHE A 91 -20.72 11.00 -7.53
C PHE A 91 -21.60 12.19 -7.89
N LYS A 92 -21.25 12.91 -8.97
CA LYS A 92 -22.04 14.07 -9.44
C LYS A 92 -23.19 13.60 -10.33
N TYR A 93 -24.42 13.93 -9.93
CA TYR A 93 -25.63 13.73 -10.72
C TYR A 93 -26.42 15.01 -10.81
N ILE A 94 -26.63 15.52 -12.04
CA ILE A 94 -27.26 16.83 -12.32
C ILE A 94 -26.51 17.95 -11.57
N SER A 95 -27.15 18.59 -10.61
CA SER A 95 -26.61 19.68 -9.79
C SER A 95 -25.94 19.21 -8.51
N GLU A 96 -26.24 18.00 -8.04
CA GLU A 96 -25.83 17.50 -6.72
C GLU A 96 -24.62 16.58 -6.80
N ILE A 97 -23.84 16.55 -5.71
CA ILE A 97 -22.80 15.55 -5.48
C ILE A 97 -23.29 14.63 -4.37
N PHE A 98 -23.58 13.38 -4.73
CA PHE A 98 -23.94 12.35 -3.76
C PHE A 98 -22.69 11.76 -3.12
N ASP A 99 -22.66 11.76 -1.78
CA ASP A 99 -21.66 11.03 -1.02
C ASP A 99 -21.96 9.54 -1.10
N MET A 100 -20.99 8.76 -1.53
CA MET A 100 -21.17 7.31 -1.68
C MET A 100 -20.65 6.53 -0.48
N TYR A 101 -20.05 7.22 0.48
CA TYR A 101 -19.49 6.66 1.69
C TYR A 101 -19.24 7.76 2.72
N TYR A 102 -19.46 7.49 4.00
CA TYR A 102 -19.08 8.36 5.09
C TYR A 102 -17.88 7.78 5.84
N PRO A 103 -16.78 8.53 5.96
CA PRO A 103 -15.53 8.04 6.54
C PRO A 103 -15.64 7.83 8.06
N THR A 104 -14.67 7.08 8.58
CA THR A 104 -14.50 6.85 10.01
C THR A 104 -14.37 8.19 10.75
N PRO A 105 -15.26 8.48 11.72
CA PRO A 105 -15.24 9.75 12.42
C PRO A 105 -14.03 9.88 13.34
N SER A 106 -13.53 11.09 13.51
CA SER A 106 -12.71 11.41 14.66
C SER A 106 -13.54 11.33 15.94
N ALA A 107 -12.92 11.00 17.07
CA ALA A 107 -13.60 10.88 18.37
C ALA A 107 -14.38 12.14 18.80
N LEU A 108 -14.19 13.27 18.09
CA LEU A 108 -14.73 14.59 18.40
C LEU A 108 -16.03 14.94 17.68
N ASN A 109 -16.51 14.09 16.77
CA ASN A 109 -17.68 14.40 15.96
C ASN A 109 -18.77 13.32 16.07
N PRO A 110 -19.71 13.41 17.06
CA PRO A 110 -20.81 12.46 17.22
C PRO A 110 -21.73 12.39 16.00
N THR A 111 -21.92 13.50 15.29
CA THR A 111 -22.74 13.54 14.07
C THR A 111 -22.10 12.71 12.96
N ALA A 112 -20.77 12.79 12.81
CA ALA A 112 -20.05 11.98 11.84
C ALA A 112 -20.14 10.48 12.16
N GLN A 113 -20.22 10.09 13.46
CA GLN A 113 -20.44 8.70 13.85
C GLN A 113 -21.82 8.20 13.37
N GLN A 114 -22.86 9.00 13.52
CA GLN A 114 -24.20 8.64 13.05
C GLN A 114 -24.25 8.42 11.53
N TYR A 115 -23.50 9.21 10.75
CA TYR A 115 -23.38 9.01 9.31
C TYR A 115 -22.55 7.78 8.98
N TYR A 116 -21.42 7.56 9.68
CA TYR A 116 -20.62 6.36 9.50
C TYR A 116 -21.42 5.07 9.76
N ASP A 117 -22.26 5.06 10.78
CA ASP A 117 -23.10 3.91 11.15
C ASP A 117 -24.19 3.61 10.11
N LYS A 118 -24.47 4.54 9.19
CA LYS A 118 -25.36 4.33 8.03
C LYS A 118 -24.69 3.58 6.88
N ASN A 119 -23.35 3.43 6.90
CA ASN A 119 -22.69 2.64 5.85
C ASN A 119 -23.13 1.17 5.93
N ILE A 120 -23.40 0.60 4.78
CA ILE A 120 -23.89 -0.77 4.62
C ILE A 120 -22.75 -1.63 4.08
N PHE A 121 -22.10 -2.37 4.96
CA PHE A 121 -21.14 -3.41 4.60
C PHE A 121 -21.89 -4.71 4.35
N CYS A 122 -21.69 -5.30 3.18
CA CYS A 122 -22.40 -6.52 2.81
C CYS A 122 -21.44 -7.56 2.23
N VAL A 123 -21.64 -8.83 2.62
CA VAL A 123 -20.96 -10.00 2.08
C VAL A 123 -21.98 -10.88 1.35
N THR A 124 -21.65 -11.36 0.15
CA THR A 124 -22.50 -12.20 -0.67
C THR A 124 -21.74 -13.44 -1.11
N ARG A 125 -22.33 -14.61 -0.94
CA ARG A 125 -21.80 -15.89 -1.41
C ARG A 125 -22.21 -16.16 -2.84
N GLN A 126 -21.35 -16.85 -3.59
CA GLN A 126 -21.64 -17.38 -4.94
C GLN A 126 -22.33 -16.35 -5.82
N LEU A 127 -21.63 -15.22 -6.06
CA LEU A 127 -22.14 -14.12 -6.85
C LEU A 127 -22.17 -14.48 -8.34
N TYR A 128 -23.35 -14.67 -8.93
CA TYR A 128 -23.54 -14.82 -10.38
C TYR A 128 -23.53 -13.45 -11.06
N TYR A 129 -22.39 -13.04 -11.57
CA TYR A 129 -22.11 -11.67 -12.00
C TYR A 129 -22.27 -11.42 -13.52
N SER A 130 -22.20 -12.47 -14.33
CA SER A 130 -22.24 -12.36 -15.78
C SER A 130 -23.68 -12.40 -16.32
N LYS A 131 -23.91 -11.70 -17.43
CA LYS A 131 -25.16 -11.82 -18.23
C LYS A 131 -25.13 -13.04 -19.15
N GLU A 132 -23.92 -13.48 -19.53
CA GLU A 132 -23.71 -14.49 -20.57
C GLU A 132 -23.30 -15.84 -19.98
N LYS A 133 -22.63 -15.85 -18.84
CA LYS A 133 -22.11 -17.05 -18.20
C LYS A 133 -22.82 -17.34 -16.88
N THR A 134 -22.79 -18.61 -16.47
CA THR A 134 -23.32 -19.07 -15.18
C THR A 134 -22.25 -19.17 -14.10
N ASP A 135 -21.07 -18.63 -14.36
CA ASP A 135 -19.98 -18.61 -13.39
C ASP A 135 -20.31 -17.73 -12.18
N SER A 136 -19.88 -18.16 -11.01
CA SER A 136 -20.01 -17.41 -9.76
C SER A 136 -18.64 -17.08 -9.17
N ILE A 137 -18.56 -15.99 -8.42
CA ILE A 137 -17.47 -15.65 -7.52
C ILE A 137 -17.82 -16.17 -6.13
N ASP A 138 -16.89 -16.84 -5.45
CA ASP A 138 -17.17 -17.49 -4.16
C ASP A 138 -17.63 -16.49 -3.11
N VAL A 139 -16.88 -15.38 -2.93
CA VAL A 139 -17.26 -14.31 -1.98
C VAL A 139 -17.10 -12.94 -2.62
N TYR A 140 -18.13 -12.13 -2.42
CA TYR A 140 -18.19 -10.74 -2.87
C TYR A 140 -18.47 -9.80 -1.70
N ILE A 141 -17.71 -8.72 -1.58
CA ILE A 141 -17.92 -7.68 -0.59
C ILE A 141 -18.30 -6.37 -1.28
N SER A 142 -19.38 -5.76 -0.81
CA SER A 142 -19.83 -4.44 -1.23
C SER A 142 -19.94 -3.47 -0.05
N LEU A 143 -19.80 -2.19 -0.34
CA LEU A 143 -20.00 -1.08 0.59
C LEU A 143 -21.02 -0.11 -0.01
N ASN A 144 -22.14 0.10 0.70
CA ASN A 144 -23.26 0.91 0.23
C ASN A 144 -23.77 0.47 -1.18
N GLY A 145 -23.69 -0.82 -1.48
CA GLY A 145 -24.05 -1.40 -2.77
C GLY A 145 -22.97 -1.31 -3.86
N LEU A 146 -21.86 -0.59 -3.62
CA LEU A 146 -20.74 -0.50 -4.56
C LEU A 146 -19.79 -1.69 -4.40
N PRO A 147 -19.26 -2.27 -5.48
CA PRO A 147 -18.35 -3.41 -5.43
C PRO A 147 -16.99 -2.98 -4.85
N ILE A 148 -16.51 -3.68 -3.82
CA ILE A 148 -15.21 -3.41 -3.22
C ILE A 148 -14.22 -4.52 -3.53
N MET A 149 -14.63 -5.77 -3.37
CA MET A 149 -13.72 -6.91 -3.35
C MET A 149 -14.39 -8.17 -3.86
N THR A 150 -13.62 -9.01 -4.55
CA THR A 150 -14.00 -10.38 -4.89
C THR A 150 -12.98 -11.35 -4.33
N MET A 151 -13.40 -12.58 -4.00
CA MET A 151 -12.52 -13.65 -3.53
C MET A 151 -12.89 -14.95 -4.23
N GLU A 152 -11.86 -15.68 -4.69
CA GLU A 152 -11.94 -17.09 -5.07
C GLU A 152 -11.25 -17.89 -3.97
N LEU A 153 -11.95 -18.86 -3.42
CA LEU A 153 -11.52 -19.66 -2.28
C LEU A 153 -11.10 -21.07 -2.72
N LYS A 154 -10.05 -21.60 -2.13
CA LYS A 154 -9.61 -22.98 -2.30
C LYS A 154 -9.29 -23.61 -0.96
N ASN A 155 -9.26 -24.92 -0.92
CA ASN A 155 -8.93 -25.66 0.29
C ASN A 155 -7.97 -26.80 -0.06
N HIS A 156 -6.80 -26.85 0.58
CA HIS A 156 -5.78 -27.83 0.25
C HIS A 156 -6.20 -29.26 0.62
N TYR A 157 -7.15 -29.46 1.51
CA TYR A 157 -7.72 -30.78 1.78
C TYR A 157 -8.46 -31.39 0.58
N THR A 158 -8.91 -30.55 -0.37
CA THR A 158 -9.45 -30.99 -1.66
C THR A 158 -8.38 -31.15 -2.74
N GLY A 159 -7.10 -30.95 -2.40
CA GLY A 159 -5.97 -30.96 -3.32
C GLY A 159 -5.83 -29.66 -4.15
N GLN A 160 -6.55 -28.60 -3.77
CA GLN A 160 -6.49 -27.31 -4.42
C GLN A 160 -5.82 -26.27 -3.52
N THR A 161 -5.09 -25.35 -4.11
CA THR A 161 -4.32 -24.32 -3.41
C THR A 161 -4.64 -22.93 -3.96
N VAL A 162 -4.07 -21.89 -3.35
CA VAL A 162 -4.17 -20.51 -3.82
C VAL A 162 -3.79 -20.36 -5.30
N GLU A 163 -2.89 -21.20 -5.83
CA GLU A 163 -2.52 -21.21 -7.24
C GLU A 163 -3.69 -21.60 -8.15
N ASN A 164 -4.57 -22.49 -7.69
CA ASN A 164 -5.79 -22.85 -8.41
C ASN A 164 -6.78 -21.66 -8.45
N ALA A 165 -6.90 -20.90 -7.35
CA ALA A 165 -7.71 -19.69 -7.33
C ALA A 165 -7.14 -18.60 -8.25
N ILE A 166 -5.80 -18.43 -8.27
CA ILE A 166 -5.11 -17.53 -9.22
C ILE A 166 -5.37 -17.96 -10.66
N LYS A 167 -5.27 -19.25 -10.96
CA LYS A 167 -5.55 -19.80 -12.28
C LYS A 167 -6.99 -19.52 -12.70
N GLN A 168 -7.94 -19.72 -11.81
CA GLN A 168 -9.36 -19.42 -12.04
C GLN A 168 -9.57 -17.94 -12.41
N TYR A 169 -8.93 -16.99 -11.69
CA TYR A 169 -8.97 -15.58 -12.06
C TYR A 169 -8.35 -15.29 -13.44
N LYS A 170 -7.27 -15.99 -13.80
CA LYS A 170 -6.56 -15.76 -15.07
C LYS A 170 -7.28 -16.34 -16.27
N GLU A 171 -7.90 -17.51 -16.13
CA GLU A 171 -8.49 -18.26 -17.23
C GLU A 171 -10.01 -18.03 -17.33
N ASP A 172 -10.75 -18.15 -16.21
CA ASP A 172 -12.20 -18.14 -16.20
C ASP A 172 -12.78 -16.74 -15.96
N ARG A 173 -12.03 -15.85 -15.30
CA ARG A 173 -12.44 -14.49 -14.93
C ARG A 173 -11.72 -13.42 -15.76
N ASP A 174 -11.38 -13.72 -17.02
CA ASP A 174 -10.74 -12.72 -17.90
C ASP A 174 -11.78 -11.67 -18.34
N PRO A 175 -11.57 -10.37 -17.99
CA PRO A 175 -12.48 -9.30 -18.36
C PRO A 175 -12.62 -9.10 -19.87
N LYS A 176 -11.68 -9.60 -20.68
CA LYS A 176 -11.75 -9.53 -22.14
C LYS A 176 -12.64 -10.62 -22.72
N ALA A 177 -12.71 -11.78 -22.06
CA ALA A 177 -13.55 -12.89 -22.47
C ALA A 177 -15.04 -12.63 -22.19
N ASP A 178 -15.35 -11.77 -21.20
CA ASP A 178 -16.71 -11.33 -20.88
C ASP A 178 -16.74 -9.81 -20.55
N PRO A 179 -16.88 -8.96 -21.57
CA PRO A 179 -16.99 -7.51 -21.36
C PRO A 179 -18.24 -7.09 -20.58
N THR A 180 -19.26 -7.93 -20.47
CA THR A 180 -20.50 -7.66 -19.72
C THR A 180 -20.35 -7.88 -18.23
N ALA A 181 -19.34 -8.65 -17.81
CA ALA A 181 -18.98 -8.89 -16.41
C ALA A 181 -18.33 -7.66 -15.78
N LEU A 182 -19.14 -6.63 -15.49
CA LEU A 182 -18.65 -5.33 -15.04
C LEU A 182 -17.77 -5.41 -13.80
N ILE A 183 -18.05 -6.32 -12.87
CA ILE A 183 -17.29 -6.48 -11.61
C ILE A 183 -15.82 -6.86 -11.84
N LEU A 184 -15.52 -7.53 -12.95
CA LEU A 184 -14.17 -7.95 -13.34
C LEU A 184 -13.41 -6.85 -14.10
N GLN A 185 -14.14 -5.84 -14.61
CA GLN A 185 -13.53 -4.77 -15.37
C GLN A 185 -12.64 -3.89 -14.49
N LYS A 186 -11.60 -3.33 -15.11
CA LYS A 186 -10.68 -2.41 -14.44
C LYS A 186 -11.43 -1.34 -13.65
N ARG A 187 -10.95 -1.05 -12.44
CA ARG A 187 -11.47 -0.02 -11.51
C ARG A 187 -12.82 -0.34 -10.85
N ARG A 188 -13.53 -1.40 -11.28
CA ARG A 188 -14.86 -1.73 -10.71
C ARG A 188 -14.75 -2.26 -9.30
N CYS A 189 -13.77 -3.11 -9.01
CA CYS A 189 -13.36 -3.50 -7.66
C CYS A 189 -12.05 -2.83 -7.26
N ALA A 190 -11.82 -2.66 -5.98
CA ALA A 190 -10.57 -2.15 -5.44
C ALA A 190 -9.48 -3.24 -5.41
N VAL A 191 -9.88 -4.51 -5.17
CA VAL A 191 -8.98 -5.66 -5.06
C VAL A 191 -9.72 -6.97 -5.34
N HIS A 192 -8.98 -7.96 -5.83
CA HIS A 192 -9.39 -9.36 -6.02
C HIS A 192 -8.45 -10.24 -5.21
N PHE A 193 -8.99 -11.10 -4.36
CA PHE A 193 -8.20 -12.03 -3.53
C PHE A 193 -8.37 -13.47 -4.01
N ALA A 194 -7.25 -14.19 -4.10
CA ALA A 194 -7.19 -15.63 -4.16
C ALA A 194 -6.76 -16.12 -2.77
N VAL A 195 -7.51 -17.01 -2.17
CA VAL A 195 -7.35 -17.41 -0.75
C VAL A 195 -7.47 -18.92 -0.62
N ASP A 196 -6.56 -19.52 0.11
CA ASP A 196 -6.76 -20.84 0.68
C ASP A 196 -6.57 -20.80 2.21
N ASP A 197 -6.49 -21.91 2.86
CA ASP A 197 -6.31 -22.01 4.31
C ASP A 197 -4.90 -21.65 4.80
N ASP A 198 -3.91 -21.62 3.90
CA ASP A 198 -2.52 -21.29 4.23
C ASP A 198 -2.07 -19.91 3.71
N ASP A 199 -2.49 -19.51 2.49
CA ASP A 199 -1.96 -18.36 1.79
C ASP A 199 -3.03 -17.43 1.21
N ILE A 200 -2.70 -16.14 1.10
CA ILE A 200 -3.51 -15.11 0.46
C ILE A 200 -2.70 -14.39 -0.61
N MET A 201 -3.29 -14.31 -1.81
CA MET A 201 -2.74 -13.55 -2.92
C MET A 201 -3.74 -12.50 -3.40
N MET A 202 -3.28 -11.31 -3.75
CA MET A 202 -4.12 -10.19 -4.17
C MET A 202 -3.76 -9.67 -5.56
N CYS A 203 -4.77 -9.22 -6.29
CA CYS A 203 -4.64 -8.56 -7.58
C CYS A 203 -5.53 -7.32 -7.64
N THR A 204 -5.04 -6.19 -8.15
CA THR A 204 -5.82 -4.96 -8.26
C THR A 204 -6.36 -4.70 -9.67
N GLU A 205 -5.90 -5.46 -10.66
CA GLU A 205 -6.37 -5.34 -12.06
C GLU A 205 -6.27 -6.69 -12.76
N LEU A 206 -7.42 -7.27 -13.10
CA LEU A 206 -7.48 -8.52 -13.87
C LEU A 206 -7.17 -8.25 -15.35
N LYS A 207 -6.34 -9.08 -15.96
CA LYS A 207 -5.85 -9.00 -17.34
C LYS A 207 -5.70 -10.38 -18.00
N GLY A 208 -6.53 -11.34 -17.60
CA GLY A 208 -6.38 -12.74 -17.99
C GLY A 208 -5.02 -13.26 -17.51
N ASN A 209 -4.29 -14.00 -18.34
CA ASN A 209 -2.96 -14.53 -18.00
C ASN A 209 -1.91 -13.48 -17.59
N ALA A 210 -2.11 -12.21 -17.95
CA ALA A 210 -1.23 -11.11 -17.55
C ALA A 210 -1.61 -10.49 -16.18
N SER A 211 -2.61 -11.04 -15.48
CA SER A 211 -2.96 -10.62 -14.12
C SER A 211 -1.79 -10.90 -13.17
N TRP A 212 -1.44 -9.88 -12.37
CA TRP A 212 -0.32 -9.95 -11.43
C TRP A 212 -0.84 -10.10 -10.02
N PHE A 213 -0.63 -11.25 -9.42
CA PHE A 213 -0.98 -11.53 -8.04
C PHE A 213 0.22 -11.32 -7.13
N LEU A 214 -0.01 -10.65 -6.00
CA LEU A 214 0.98 -10.31 -4.99
C LEU A 214 0.59 -10.99 -3.67
N PRO A 215 1.55 -11.52 -2.90
CA PRO A 215 1.26 -12.08 -1.60
C PRO A 215 0.74 -11.01 -0.63
N PHE A 216 -0.26 -11.41 0.15
CA PHE A 216 -0.85 -10.62 1.23
C PHE A 216 -0.65 -11.31 2.59
N ASN A 217 0.45 -12.03 2.75
CA ASN A 217 0.77 -12.85 3.90
C ASN A 217 1.48 -12.08 5.02
N LYS A 218 1.30 -12.53 6.26
CA LYS A 218 1.94 -11.94 7.46
C LYS A 218 3.45 -12.15 7.46
N GLY A 219 3.92 -13.26 6.90
CA GLY A 219 5.27 -13.76 7.10
C GLY A 219 5.39 -14.60 8.37
N VAL A 220 6.29 -15.58 8.36
CA VAL A 220 6.57 -16.47 9.49
C VAL A 220 8.06 -16.75 9.60
N ASN A 221 8.64 -16.59 10.80
CA ASN A 221 10.06 -16.82 11.08
C ASN A 221 11.00 -16.07 10.08
N GLY A 222 10.65 -14.85 9.74
CA GLY A 222 11.37 -14.03 8.77
C GLY A 222 11.28 -14.56 7.33
N GLY A 223 10.36 -15.45 7.00
CA GLY A 223 10.09 -15.99 5.67
C GLY A 223 8.66 -15.71 5.20
N ALA A 224 8.30 -16.23 4.03
CA ALA A 224 6.95 -16.15 3.47
C ALA A 224 5.91 -16.99 4.27
N GLY A 225 4.63 -16.88 3.89
CA GLY A 225 3.52 -17.61 4.48
C GLY A 225 2.91 -16.95 5.70
N ASN A 226 2.09 -17.70 6.43
CA ASN A 226 1.35 -17.21 7.58
C ASN A 226 1.60 -18.05 8.83
N PRO A 227 1.63 -17.45 10.04
CA PRO A 227 1.72 -18.19 11.29
C PRO A 227 0.46 -19.03 11.51
N VAL A 228 0.60 -20.09 12.28
CA VAL A 228 -0.56 -20.91 12.68
C VAL A 228 -1.50 -20.05 13.51
N SER A 229 -2.76 -19.97 13.09
CA SER A 229 -3.82 -19.30 13.85
C SER A 229 -4.29 -20.19 15.00
N PRO A 230 -4.68 -19.64 16.15
CA PRO A 230 -5.33 -20.40 17.21
C PRO A 230 -6.59 -21.15 16.73
N ASN A 231 -7.25 -20.65 15.71
CA ASN A 231 -8.47 -21.23 15.12
C ASN A 231 -8.18 -22.26 14.01
N GLY A 232 -6.90 -22.60 13.77
CA GLY A 232 -6.47 -23.62 12.82
C GLY A 232 -6.32 -23.14 11.38
N VAL A 233 -6.97 -22.06 10.96
CA VAL A 233 -6.89 -21.50 9.60
C VAL A 233 -5.88 -20.35 9.58
N ARG A 234 -4.76 -20.49 8.87
CA ARG A 234 -3.67 -19.50 8.86
C ARG A 234 -4.08 -18.16 8.25
N THR A 235 -5.03 -18.19 7.33
CA THR A 235 -5.55 -17.01 6.63
C THR A 235 -6.69 -16.30 7.37
N ALA A 236 -7.07 -16.77 8.57
CA ALA A 236 -8.18 -16.23 9.36
C ALA A 236 -8.05 -14.72 9.64
N TYR A 237 -6.84 -14.19 9.77
CA TYR A 237 -6.63 -12.75 9.98
C TYR A 237 -7.26 -11.88 8.88
N LEU A 238 -7.54 -12.42 7.68
CA LEU A 238 -8.21 -11.67 6.63
C LEU A 238 -9.59 -11.20 7.10
N TRP A 239 -10.42 -12.11 7.63
CA TRP A 239 -11.77 -11.76 8.09
C TRP A 239 -11.83 -11.33 9.54
N GLU A 240 -10.88 -11.77 10.37
CA GLU A 240 -10.83 -11.40 11.79
C GLU A 240 -10.30 -9.97 12.01
N GLU A 241 -9.27 -9.57 11.25
CA GLU A 241 -8.56 -8.31 11.44
C GLU A 241 -8.75 -7.34 10.25
N VAL A 242 -8.46 -7.80 9.01
CA VAL A 242 -8.36 -6.92 7.84
C VAL A 242 -9.73 -6.44 7.35
N LEU A 243 -10.71 -7.33 7.31
CA LEU A 243 -12.06 -7.05 6.82
C LEU A 243 -13.02 -6.54 7.92
N GLY A 244 -12.56 -6.30 9.13
CA GLY A 244 -13.36 -5.57 10.11
C GLY A 244 -13.79 -4.22 9.55
N LYS A 245 -15.04 -3.77 9.80
CA LYS A 245 -15.59 -2.53 9.22
C LYS A 245 -14.67 -1.33 9.34
N ARG A 246 -14.12 -1.07 10.52
CA ARG A 246 -13.17 0.04 10.73
C ARG A 246 -11.85 -0.17 10.02
N SER A 247 -11.36 -1.41 9.98
CA SER A 247 -10.12 -1.75 9.28
C SER A 247 -10.26 -1.61 7.76
N LEU A 248 -11.34 -2.10 7.16
CA LEU A 248 -11.62 -1.94 5.74
C LEU A 248 -11.85 -0.46 5.37
N SER A 249 -12.56 0.30 6.22
CA SER A 249 -12.73 1.74 6.08
C SER A 249 -11.39 2.46 6.06
N ASP A 250 -10.51 2.18 7.01
CA ASP A 250 -9.16 2.74 7.08
C ASP A 250 -8.35 2.43 5.80
N ILE A 251 -8.41 1.19 5.30
CA ILE A 251 -7.73 0.82 4.05
C ILE A 251 -8.29 1.63 2.87
N LEU A 252 -9.60 1.75 2.74
CA LEU A 252 -10.24 2.50 1.67
C LEU A 252 -9.98 4.01 1.77
N GLU A 253 -9.87 4.55 2.98
CA GLU A 253 -9.63 5.97 3.22
C GLU A 253 -8.15 6.37 3.05
N ASN A 254 -7.24 5.57 3.58
CA ASN A 254 -5.87 5.97 3.83
C ASN A 254 -4.81 5.22 3.02
N TYR A 255 -5.14 4.09 2.41
CA TYR A 255 -4.16 3.24 1.70
C TYR A 255 -4.52 2.99 0.23
N ALA A 256 -5.73 2.50 -0.06
CA ALA A 256 -6.12 2.17 -1.43
C ALA A 256 -6.11 3.43 -2.31
N GLN A 257 -5.44 3.40 -3.46
CA GLN A 257 -5.33 4.59 -4.32
C GLN A 257 -5.14 4.23 -5.80
N ILE A 258 -5.44 5.20 -6.66
CA ILE A 258 -5.13 5.13 -8.09
C ILE A 258 -3.99 6.13 -8.34
N THR A 259 -2.86 5.62 -8.83
CA THR A 259 -1.67 6.43 -9.15
C THR A 259 -1.44 6.48 -10.64
N PHE A 260 -0.86 7.60 -11.10
CA PHE A 260 -0.53 7.82 -12.49
C PHE A 260 0.97 8.05 -12.61
N LYS A 261 1.66 7.28 -13.46
CA LYS A 261 3.08 7.44 -13.74
C LYS A 261 3.31 7.66 -15.23
N GLU A 262 4.07 8.68 -15.57
CA GLU A 262 4.55 8.85 -16.94
C GLU A 262 5.72 7.89 -17.20
N LYS A 263 5.63 7.11 -18.27
CA LYS A 263 6.72 6.25 -18.76
C LYS A 263 7.00 6.55 -20.21
N GLU A 264 8.28 6.75 -20.54
CA GLU A 264 8.69 6.79 -21.93
C GLU A 264 8.60 5.40 -22.56
N VAL A 265 7.79 5.27 -23.58
CA VAL A 265 7.60 4.03 -24.34
C VAL A 265 8.00 4.30 -25.79
N LYS A 266 8.82 3.44 -26.35
CA LYS A 266 9.17 3.52 -27.78
C LYS A 266 7.97 3.07 -28.60
N ASN A 267 7.40 3.97 -29.41
CA ASN A 267 6.33 3.64 -30.31
C ASN A 267 6.83 2.62 -31.35
N LYS A 268 6.23 1.43 -31.37
CA LYS A 268 6.66 0.34 -32.25
C LYS A 268 6.52 0.66 -33.75
N LYS A 269 5.63 1.61 -34.12
CA LYS A 269 5.40 1.99 -35.54
C LYS A 269 6.31 3.13 -35.99
N THR A 270 6.55 4.11 -35.13
CA THR A 270 7.28 5.34 -35.49
C THR A 270 8.74 5.34 -35.01
N GLY A 271 9.11 4.41 -34.12
CA GLY A 271 10.43 4.37 -33.47
C GLY A 271 10.69 5.51 -32.48
N LYS A 272 9.78 6.49 -32.36
CA LYS A 272 9.94 7.66 -31.47
C LYS A 272 9.57 7.32 -30.03
N LYS A 273 10.22 7.98 -29.07
CA LYS A 273 9.86 7.93 -27.66
C LYS A 273 8.60 8.78 -27.45
N GLU A 274 7.59 8.20 -26.89
CA GLU A 274 6.32 8.85 -26.50
C GLU A 274 6.12 8.69 -25.00
N LYS A 275 5.66 9.73 -24.32
CA LYS A 275 5.26 9.65 -22.91
C LYS A 275 3.88 9.00 -22.84
N LYS A 276 3.80 7.89 -22.13
CA LYS A 276 2.54 7.19 -21.86
C LYS A 276 2.25 7.23 -20.37
N THR A 277 1.08 7.72 -20.00
CA THR A 277 0.60 7.64 -18.62
C THR A 277 0.17 6.20 -18.32
N ILE A 278 0.86 5.58 -17.36
CA ILE A 278 0.50 4.27 -16.81
C ILE A 278 -0.25 4.52 -15.52
N GLU A 279 -1.45 3.98 -15.46
CA GLU A 279 -2.26 3.97 -14.27
C GLU A 279 -2.04 2.67 -13.50
N SER A 280 -1.91 2.78 -12.20
CA SER A 280 -1.84 1.65 -11.28
C SER A 280 -2.85 1.82 -10.15
N ILE A 281 -3.63 0.76 -9.89
CA ILE A 281 -4.48 0.67 -8.72
C ILE A 281 -3.65 0.02 -7.63
N ILE A 282 -3.54 0.68 -6.47
CA ILE A 282 -2.71 0.24 -5.35
C ILE A 282 -3.64 -0.17 -4.21
N TRP A 283 -3.38 -1.36 -3.69
CA TRP A 283 -3.86 -1.87 -2.42
C TRP A 283 -2.65 -2.18 -1.55
N PRO A 284 -2.64 -1.92 -0.23
CA PRO A 284 -1.48 -2.18 0.60
C PRO A 284 -1.19 -3.69 0.68
N ARG A 285 0.08 -4.07 0.67
CA ARG A 285 0.49 -5.42 1.07
C ARG A 285 0.41 -5.54 2.59
N TYR A 286 0.28 -6.76 3.12
CA TYR A 286 0.06 -6.94 4.55
C TYR A 286 1.14 -6.27 5.41
N HIS A 287 2.42 -6.51 5.13
CA HIS A 287 3.52 -5.90 5.90
C HIS A 287 3.56 -4.37 5.84
N GLN A 288 3.07 -3.76 4.75
CA GLN A 288 2.98 -2.30 4.63
C GLN A 288 1.85 -1.76 5.52
N LEU A 289 0.69 -2.42 5.48
CA LEU A 289 -0.47 -2.08 6.30
C LEU A 289 -0.14 -2.21 7.79
N ASP A 290 0.45 -3.33 8.16
CA ASP A 290 0.83 -3.65 9.54
C ASP A 290 1.89 -2.66 10.07
N CYS A 291 2.95 -2.42 9.31
CA CYS A 291 4.01 -1.46 9.66
C CYS A 291 3.44 -0.06 9.95
N VAL A 292 2.64 0.49 9.04
CA VAL A 292 2.10 1.84 9.21
C VAL A 292 1.16 1.90 10.41
N ARG A 293 0.29 0.91 10.60
CA ARG A 293 -0.62 0.83 11.74
C ARG A 293 0.11 0.72 13.07
N GLN A 294 1.13 -0.11 13.15
CA GLN A 294 1.96 -0.24 14.37
C GLN A 294 2.68 1.06 14.69
N LEU A 295 3.26 1.74 13.68
CA LEU A 295 3.93 3.03 13.88
C LEU A 295 2.98 4.13 14.36
N LEU A 296 1.78 4.22 13.77
CA LEU A 296 0.76 5.17 14.22
C LEU A 296 0.29 4.91 15.65
N LYS A 297 0.09 3.63 16.00
CA LYS A 297 -0.26 3.21 17.35
C LYS A 297 0.85 3.58 18.35
N ALA A 298 2.10 3.20 18.05
CA ALA A 298 3.24 3.48 18.92
C ALA A 298 3.48 4.99 19.07
N THR A 299 3.29 5.78 18.00
CA THR A 299 3.38 7.24 18.06
C THR A 299 2.30 7.83 18.96
N ARG A 300 1.06 7.32 18.88
CA ARG A 300 -0.04 7.79 19.74
C ARG A 300 0.22 7.48 21.22
N GLU A 301 0.69 6.27 21.51
CA GLU A 301 0.94 5.82 22.88
C GLU A 301 2.21 6.45 23.51
N GLY A 302 3.26 6.63 22.72
CA GLY A 302 4.56 7.13 23.18
C GLY A 302 4.75 8.65 23.06
N GLY A 303 3.88 9.35 22.32
CA GLY A 303 4.00 10.80 22.10
C GLY A 303 5.25 11.17 21.29
N VAL A 304 5.90 12.25 21.70
CA VAL A 304 7.07 12.84 21.00
C VAL A 304 8.39 12.37 21.60
N GLY A 305 9.44 12.32 20.78
CA GLY A 305 10.80 11.89 21.18
C GLY A 305 11.09 10.41 20.91
N GLN A 306 10.22 9.72 20.18
CA GLN A 306 10.33 8.30 19.84
C GLN A 306 11.26 8.06 18.65
N LYS A 307 11.79 6.84 18.56
CA LYS A 307 12.65 6.39 17.47
C LYS A 307 12.21 5.02 17.00
N PHE A 308 12.06 4.87 15.70
CA PHE A 308 11.62 3.63 15.09
C PHE A 308 12.53 3.26 13.93
N LEU A 309 13.05 2.05 13.93
CA LEU A 309 13.79 1.47 12.82
C LEU A 309 12.88 0.49 12.05
N ILE A 310 12.70 0.74 10.78
CA ILE A 310 11.90 -0.09 9.89
C ILE A 310 12.85 -0.76 8.90
N GLN A 311 13.07 -2.07 9.10
CA GLN A 311 13.91 -2.88 8.22
C GLN A 311 13.05 -3.55 7.16
N HIS A 312 12.90 -2.90 6.02
CA HIS A 312 12.15 -3.43 4.89
C HIS A 312 13.07 -3.64 3.69
N SER A 313 13.15 -4.87 3.22
CA SER A 313 13.96 -5.29 2.08
C SER A 313 13.70 -4.46 0.81
N ALA A 314 14.61 -4.53 -0.16
CA ALA A 314 14.37 -4.02 -1.51
C ALA A 314 13.11 -4.67 -2.10
N GLY A 315 12.36 -3.95 -2.94
CA GLY A 315 11.10 -4.45 -3.52
C GLY A 315 9.90 -4.53 -2.55
N SER A 316 10.06 -4.20 -1.26
CA SER A 316 8.97 -4.17 -0.27
C SER A 316 7.93 -3.07 -0.51
N GLY A 317 8.25 -2.07 -1.35
CA GLY A 317 7.38 -0.91 -1.58
C GLY A 317 7.48 0.15 -0.48
N LYS A 318 8.64 0.36 0.13
CA LYS A 318 8.92 1.37 1.18
C LYS A 318 8.33 2.74 0.88
N SER A 319 8.46 3.23 -0.36
CA SER A 319 7.93 4.54 -0.74
C SER A 319 6.42 4.69 -0.51
N ASN A 320 5.64 3.62 -0.69
CA ASN A 320 4.22 3.63 -0.37
C ASN A 320 4.00 3.70 1.15
N SER A 321 4.72 2.88 1.93
CA SER A 321 4.64 2.90 3.40
C SER A 321 5.01 4.28 3.97
N ILE A 322 6.07 4.92 3.44
CA ILE A 322 6.48 6.28 3.80
C ILE A 322 5.38 7.29 3.47
N THR A 323 4.80 7.20 2.27
CA THR A 323 3.70 8.09 1.85
C THR A 323 2.49 7.97 2.78
N TRP A 324 2.04 6.75 3.05
CA TRP A 324 0.90 6.49 3.93
C TRP A 324 1.16 6.89 5.37
N LEU A 325 2.38 6.65 5.87
CA LEU A 325 2.79 7.08 7.20
C LEU A 325 2.80 8.61 7.31
N ALA A 326 3.46 9.31 6.37
CA ALA A 326 3.52 10.78 6.38
C ALA A 326 2.13 11.41 6.35
N TYR A 327 1.25 10.90 5.48
CA TYR A 327 -0.11 11.37 5.35
C TYR A 327 -0.92 11.20 6.65
N GLN A 328 -0.83 10.04 7.30
CA GLN A 328 -1.61 9.71 8.48
C GLN A 328 -1.06 10.32 9.78
N LEU A 329 0.27 10.49 9.89
CA LEU A 329 0.90 11.17 11.02
C LEU A 329 0.41 12.61 11.19
N VAL A 330 0.19 13.32 10.09
CA VAL A 330 -0.34 14.71 10.10
C VAL A 330 -1.72 14.80 10.74
N GLY A 331 -2.54 13.76 10.57
CA GLY A 331 -3.88 13.69 11.14
C GLY A 331 -3.96 13.01 12.51
N LEU A 332 -2.81 12.61 13.08
CA LEU A 332 -2.79 11.85 14.33
C LEU A 332 -3.00 12.75 15.53
N LEU A 333 -4.05 12.47 16.30
CA LEU A 333 -4.44 13.27 17.46
C LEU A 333 -4.26 12.49 18.76
N ASP A 334 -3.92 13.21 19.83
CA ASP A 334 -4.14 12.82 21.22
C ASP A 334 -5.32 13.65 21.74
N GLY A 335 -6.48 13.02 21.93
CA GLY A 335 -7.73 13.72 22.16
C GLY A 335 -8.06 14.69 21.01
N THR A 336 -7.93 16.00 21.25
CA THR A 336 -8.18 17.07 20.29
C THR A 336 -6.92 17.70 19.70
N THR A 337 -5.75 17.36 20.26
CA THR A 337 -4.48 18.02 19.96
C THR A 337 -3.67 17.19 18.96
N PRO A 338 -3.14 17.78 17.87
CA PRO A 338 -2.19 17.08 17.01
C PRO A 338 -0.95 16.65 17.80
N ILE A 339 -0.55 15.39 17.65
CA ILE A 339 0.69 14.89 18.27
C ILE A 339 1.91 15.49 17.57
N LEU A 340 1.82 15.66 16.25
CA LEU A 340 2.86 16.26 15.43
C LEU A 340 2.31 17.45 14.65
N ASP A 341 3.06 18.55 14.63
CA ASP A 341 2.71 19.77 13.89
C ASP A 341 3.06 19.64 12.41
N THR A 342 4.23 19.06 12.12
CA THR A 342 4.79 18.93 10.78
C THR A 342 5.50 17.58 10.64
N VAL A 343 5.33 16.93 9.48
CA VAL A 343 6.05 15.73 9.08
C VAL A 343 7.06 16.08 7.99
N ILE A 344 8.32 15.71 8.20
CA ILE A 344 9.41 15.96 7.26
C ILE A 344 9.88 14.63 6.68
N VAL A 345 9.81 14.50 5.35
CA VAL A 345 10.28 13.31 4.64
C VAL A 345 11.63 13.64 4.02
N VAL A 346 12.67 12.93 4.47
CA VAL A 346 14.04 13.08 4.01
C VAL A 346 14.39 11.94 3.08
N THR A 347 14.76 12.25 1.82
CA THR A 347 15.07 11.26 0.81
C THR A 347 16.47 11.47 0.22
N ASP A 348 17.02 10.43 -0.40
CA ASP A 348 18.33 10.51 -1.09
C ASP A 348 18.20 10.93 -2.57
N ARG A 349 17.06 10.66 -3.20
CA ARG A 349 16.89 10.75 -4.66
C ARG A 349 15.77 11.70 -5.07
N VAL A 350 16.10 12.67 -5.91
CA VAL A 350 15.14 13.62 -6.52
C VAL A 350 13.96 12.91 -7.22
N ASN A 351 14.20 11.76 -7.87
CA ASN A 351 13.14 10.99 -8.52
C ASN A 351 12.16 10.33 -7.53
N LEU A 352 12.63 9.96 -6.35
CA LEU A 352 11.80 9.37 -5.30
C LEU A 352 10.89 10.43 -4.66
N ASP A 353 11.42 11.63 -4.50
CA ASP A 353 10.70 12.80 -4.05
C ASP A 353 9.46 13.07 -4.90
N THR A 354 9.64 13.05 -6.22
CA THR A 354 8.52 13.25 -7.17
C THR A 354 7.46 12.16 -6.99
N GLN A 355 7.89 10.91 -6.81
CA GLN A 355 6.95 9.80 -6.60
C GLN A 355 6.18 9.93 -5.28
N ILE A 356 6.85 10.26 -4.18
CA ILE A 356 6.22 10.47 -2.88
C ILE A 356 5.23 11.65 -2.96
N ARG A 357 5.64 12.76 -3.56
CA ARG A 357 4.80 13.94 -3.77
C ARG A 357 3.56 13.61 -4.58
N ASP A 358 3.70 12.92 -5.72
CA ASP A 358 2.58 12.57 -6.59
C ASP A 358 1.62 11.62 -5.88
N ASN A 359 2.14 10.68 -5.09
CA ASN A 359 1.35 9.78 -4.28
C ASN A 359 0.59 10.54 -3.17
N ILE A 360 1.23 11.46 -2.44
CA ILE A 360 0.56 12.29 -1.42
C ILE A 360 -0.51 13.18 -2.05
N ASN A 361 -0.22 13.79 -3.18
CA ASN A 361 -1.17 14.63 -3.91
C ASN A 361 -2.40 13.85 -4.43
N SER A 362 -2.27 12.54 -4.62
CA SER A 362 -3.41 11.68 -4.99
C SER A 362 -4.47 11.58 -3.88
N PHE A 363 -4.09 11.78 -2.62
CA PHE A 363 -5.00 11.95 -1.48
C PHE A 363 -5.45 13.42 -1.40
N LYS A 364 -6.28 13.88 -2.30
CA LYS A 364 -6.70 15.29 -2.55
C LYS A 364 -7.07 16.17 -1.33
N ARG A 365 -7.12 15.64 -0.11
CA ARG A 365 -7.42 16.42 1.10
C ARG A 365 -6.25 17.30 1.59
N LEU A 366 -5.02 17.07 1.09
CA LEU A 366 -3.82 17.74 1.59
C LEU A 366 -3.01 18.50 0.53
N SER A 367 -3.50 18.72 -0.68
CA SER A 367 -2.73 19.35 -1.76
C SER A 367 -2.14 20.72 -1.41
N ASN A 368 -2.78 21.47 -0.50
CA ASN A 368 -2.29 22.77 -0.02
C ASN A 368 -1.41 22.69 1.24
N LEU A 369 -1.24 21.48 1.79
CA LEU A 369 -0.52 21.25 3.05
C LEU A 369 0.86 20.62 2.82
N VAL A 370 1.18 20.27 1.58
CA VAL A 370 2.46 19.68 1.17
C VAL A 370 3.29 20.73 0.47
N ASP A 371 4.54 20.88 0.90
CA ASP A 371 5.51 21.74 0.23
C ASP A 371 6.80 20.99 -0.09
N TRP A 372 7.49 21.51 -1.09
CA TRP A 372 8.78 21.03 -1.55
C TRP A 372 9.85 22.07 -1.25
N ALA A 373 10.83 21.69 -0.45
CA ALA A 373 11.93 22.56 -0.10
C ALA A 373 13.18 22.21 -0.94
N ASP A 374 13.35 22.88 -2.08
CA ASP A 374 14.51 22.74 -2.97
C ASP A 374 15.67 23.69 -2.64
N SER A 375 15.46 24.66 -1.77
CA SER A 375 16.49 25.55 -1.19
C SER A 375 16.37 25.63 0.33
N SER A 376 17.43 26.10 1.01
CA SER A 376 17.37 26.29 2.48
C SER A 376 16.34 27.36 2.85
N GLN A 377 16.18 28.39 2.02
CA GLN A 377 15.17 29.44 2.20
C GLN A 377 13.76 28.89 2.07
N THR A 378 13.45 28.13 1.02
CA THR A 378 12.12 27.52 0.84
C THR A 378 11.78 26.54 1.96
N LEU A 379 12.79 25.90 2.56
CA LEU A 379 12.60 25.03 3.72
C LEU A 379 12.21 25.82 4.96
N GLU A 380 12.91 26.92 5.22
CA GLU A 380 12.64 27.81 6.35
C GLU A 380 11.26 28.44 6.22
N ASP A 381 10.92 28.94 5.04
CA ASP A 381 9.60 29.48 4.73
C ASP A 381 8.49 28.45 4.97
N ALA A 382 8.67 27.20 4.49
CA ALA A 382 7.70 26.12 4.68
C ALA A 382 7.52 25.73 6.17
N LEU A 383 8.60 25.76 6.96
CA LEU A 383 8.54 25.50 8.41
C LEU A 383 7.83 26.62 9.16
N GLN A 384 8.11 27.88 8.79
CA GLN A 384 7.47 29.07 9.37
C GLN A 384 5.98 29.16 8.99
N ASP A 385 5.65 28.88 7.72
CA ASP A 385 4.27 28.83 7.22
C ASP A 385 3.44 27.67 7.81
N GLY A 386 4.07 26.78 8.57
CA GLY A 386 3.39 25.67 9.23
C GLY A 386 2.87 24.61 8.27
N LYS A 387 3.57 24.38 7.16
CA LYS A 387 3.24 23.30 6.22
C LYS A 387 3.23 21.96 6.95
N LYS A 388 2.23 21.16 6.64
CA LYS A 388 2.00 19.90 7.36
C LYS A 388 2.93 18.77 6.93
N ILE A 389 3.31 18.74 5.65
CA ILE A 389 4.27 17.77 5.10
C ILE A 389 5.31 18.54 4.29
N ILE A 390 6.58 18.32 4.62
CA ILE A 390 7.71 18.90 3.89
C ILE A 390 8.55 17.76 3.36
N ILE A 391 8.84 17.76 2.06
CA ILE A 391 9.70 16.77 1.43
C ILE A 391 11.02 17.42 1.08
N THR A 392 12.13 16.82 1.45
CA THR A 392 13.47 17.37 1.26
C THR A 392 14.53 16.30 1.05
N ILE A 393 15.70 16.73 0.60
CA ILE A 393 16.85 15.85 0.37
C ILE A 393 17.80 15.86 1.57
N VAL A 394 18.56 14.77 1.74
CA VAL A 394 19.49 14.54 2.86
C VAL A 394 20.47 15.70 3.08
N HIS A 395 20.94 16.35 2.02
CA HIS A 395 21.90 17.47 2.16
C HIS A 395 21.39 18.66 2.97
N LYS A 396 20.07 18.81 3.10
CA LYS A 396 19.45 19.91 3.86
C LYS A 396 19.06 19.51 5.28
N PHE A 397 19.20 18.23 5.59
CA PHE A 397 18.84 17.70 6.90
C PHE A 397 19.55 18.40 8.08
N PRO A 398 20.83 18.78 8.01
CA PRO A 398 21.50 19.54 9.07
C PRO A 398 20.81 20.87 9.40
N TYR A 399 20.34 21.60 8.39
CA TYR A 399 19.65 22.88 8.58
C TYR A 399 18.29 22.70 9.24
N ILE A 400 17.59 21.59 8.91
CA ILE A 400 16.32 21.22 9.54
C ILE A 400 16.50 21.00 11.03
N LEU A 401 17.51 20.19 11.41
CA LEU A 401 17.78 19.90 12.82
C LEU A 401 18.14 21.16 13.62
N GLU A 402 18.84 22.11 12.99
CA GLU A 402 19.18 23.38 13.60
C GLU A 402 17.93 24.26 13.82
N ALA A 403 17.11 24.42 12.81
CA ALA A 403 15.86 25.20 12.91
C ALA A 403 14.90 24.59 13.95
N ILE A 404 14.72 23.27 13.95
CA ILE A 404 13.86 22.57 14.92
C ILE A 404 14.41 22.71 16.34
N GLY A 405 15.73 22.63 16.51
CA GLY A 405 16.38 22.68 17.82
C GLY A 405 16.48 24.08 18.42
N SER A 406 16.44 25.13 17.62
CA SER A 406 16.61 26.54 18.06
C SER A 406 15.33 27.35 18.04
N GLU A 407 14.72 27.52 16.88
CA GLU A 407 13.62 28.45 16.67
C GLU A 407 12.24 27.85 16.91
N LEU A 408 12.10 26.53 16.66
CA LEU A 408 10.83 25.80 16.66
C LEU A 408 10.71 24.81 17.83
N LYS A 409 11.31 25.12 18.98
CA LYS A 409 11.35 24.23 20.17
C LYS A 409 9.95 23.84 20.70
N ASN A 410 8.95 24.69 20.46
CA ASN A 410 7.58 24.47 20.92
C ASN A 410 6.70 23.71 19.91
N LYS A 411 7.25 23.35 18.75
CA LYS A 411 6.56 22.55 17.74
C LYS A 411 7.06 21.11 17.77
N HIS A 412 6.20 20.17 17.41
CA HIS A 412 6.48 18.74 17.37
C HIS A 412 6.61 18.24 15.93
N PHE A 413 7.64 17.45 15.66
CA PHE A 413 7.98 17.01 14.32
C PHE A 413 7.99 15.48 14.18
N GLY A 414 7.56 15.00 13.01
CA GLY A 414 7.82 13.63 12.57
C GLY A 414 8.88 13.63 11.46
N ILE A 415 10.00 12.96 11.65
CA ILE A 415 11.08 12.91 10.67
C ILE A 415 11.14 11.49 10.10
N ILE A 416 10.75 11.34 8.84
CA ILE A 416 10.81 10.08 8.11
C ILE A 416 12.04 10.11 7.22
N ILE A 417 12.93 9.12 7.40
CA ILE A 417 14.19 9.00 6.67
C ILE A 417 14.08 7.80 5.74
N ASP A 418 14.19 8.02 4.42
CA ASP A 418 14.21 6.96 3.43
C ASP A 418 15.64 6.65 3.00
N GLU A 419 15.89 5.38 2.89
CA GLU A 419 17.13 4.70 2.51
C GLU A 419 18.43 5.50 2.60
N ALA A 420 19.14 5.17 3.64
CA ALA A 420 20.52 5.59 3.85
C ALA A 420 21.54 4.83 2.97
N HIS A 421 21.15 3.96 2.06
CA HIS A 421 22.12 3.35 1.17
C HIS A 421 22.22 4.13 -0.12
N SER A 422 23.22 4.90 -0.34
CA SER A 422 23.53 5.32 -1.67
C SER A 422 24.72 4.55 -2.21
N SER A 423 24.43 3.83 -3.26
CA SER A 423 25.39 3.41 -4.21
C SER A 423 25.83 4.58 -5.09
N GLN A 424 27.14 4.80 -5.20
CA GLN A 424 27.82 5.29 -6.41
C GLN A 424 27.42 6.68 -6.94
N ASN A 425 27.88 7.75 -6.30
CA ASN A 425 28.31 8.94 -7.06
C ASN A 425 29.33 9.77 -6.27
N GLY A 426 30.61 9.59 -6.55
CA GLY A 426 31.75 10.27 -5.90
C GLY A 426 31.78 11.80 -6.05
N SER A 427 30.89 12.42 -6.83
CA SER A 427 30.81 13.88 -6.96
C SER A 427 29.98 14.56 -5.85
N LEU A 428 29.09 13.82 -5.18
CA LEU A 428 28.29 14.31 -4.07
C LEU A 428 29.08 14.37 -2.76
N SER A 429 30.02 13.44 -2.55
CA SER A 429 30.93 13.37 -1.40
C SER A 429 31.73 14.65 -1.18
N ALA A 430 32.23 15.25 -2.27
CA ALA A 430 33.08 16.44 -2.19
C ALA A 430 32.30 17.70 -1.73
N LYS A 431 31.06 17.86 -2.15
CA LYS A 431 30.23 19.03 -1.78
C LYS A 431 29.73 18.97 -0.34
N MET A 432 29.48 17.78 0.19
CA MET A 432 29.04 17.59 1.56
C MET A 432 30.17 17.77 2.57
N ASN A 433 31.41 17.42 2.19
CA ASN A 433 32.60 17.67 3.03
C ASN A 433 32.87 19.17 3.23
N ILE A 434 32.45 20.04 2.31
CA ILE A 434 32.60 21.50 2.44
C ILE A 434 31.57 22.07 3.44
N ALA A 435 30.35 21.55 3.47
CA ALA A 435 29.29 21.98 4.40
C ALA A 435 29.49 21.47 5.85
N LEU A 436 30.26 20.39 6.01
CA LEU A 436 30.53 19.75 7.29
C LEU A 436 31.95 20.05 7.84
N SER A 437 32.66 21.06 7.35
CA SER A 437 34.07 21.39 7.65
C SER A 437 34.35 21.81 9.11
N GLY A 438 33.71 21.15 10.06
CA GLY A 438 34.05 21.11 11.46
C GLY A 438 34.32 19.67 11.90
N ASN A 439 35.54 19.14 11.65
CA ASN A 439 36.09 17.91 12.27
C ASN A 439 35.29 16.60 12.12
N VAL A 440 34.94 16.16 10.91
CA VAL A 440 34.51 14.77 10.69
C VAL A 440 35.47 14.05 9.74
N ALA A 441 35.84 12.82 10.10
CA ALA A 441 36.87 12.01 9.49
C ALA A 441 36.69 11.80 7.97
N LYS A 442 37.83 11.75 7.26
CA LYS A 442 37.96 11.79 5.79
C LYS A 442 37.52 10.54 5.01
N ASN A 443 36.91 9.52 5.63
CA ASN A 443 36.70 8.20 4.99
C ASN A 443 35.27 7.65 5.07
N GLU A 444 34.22 8.48 5.22
CA GLU A 444 32.83 7.98 5.20
C GLU A 444 32.23 8.18 3.81
N ASP A 445 32.25 7.12 2.99
CA ASP A 445 31.70 7.14 1.61
C ASP A 445 30.20 6.78 1.53
N ASP A 446 29.58 6.39 2.67
CA ASP A 446 28.22 5.93 2.73
C ASP A 446 27.28 7.00 3.34
N LEU A 447 26.11 7.15 2.75
CA LEU A 447 25.11 8.14 3.15
C LEU A 447 24.51 7.85 4.54
N GLU A 448 24.37 6.56 4.88
CA GLU A 448 23.90 6.12 6.20
C GLU A 448 24.85 6.56 7.31
N ASP A 449 26.16 6.40 7.10
CA ASP A 449 27.17 6.83 8.05
C ASP A 449 27.19 8.36 8.21
N LYS A 450 26.97 9.10 7.12
CA LYS A 450 26.87 10.57 7.16
C LYS A 450 25.64 11.05 7.88
N LEU A 451 24.48 10.44 7.64
CA LEU A 451 23.25 10.73 8.37
C LEU A 451 23.41 10.45 9.86
N ASN A 452 23.97 9.29 10.21
CA ASN A 452 24.23 8.92 11.58
C ASN A 452 25.21 9.90 12.25
N ALA A 453 26.27 10.32 11.57
CA ALA A 453 27.23 11.30 12.06
C ALA A 453 26.59 12.69 12.28
N ILE A 454 25.71 13.14 11.36
CA ILE A 454 24.97 14.40 11.51
C ILE A 454 24.04 14.36 12.71
N ILE A 455 23.30 13.26 12.87
CA ILE A 455 22.36 13.08 13.98
C ILE A 455 23.08 12.99 15.32
N GLU A 456 24.22 12.27 15.39
CA GLU A 456 25.06 12.19 16.59
C GLU A 456 25.72 13.53 16.94
N GLY A 457 26.34 14.18 15.96
CA GLY A 457 27.07 15.43 16.16
C GLY A 457 26.19 16.59 16.63
N ARG A 458 24.91 16.60 16.24
CA ARG A 458 23.95 17.65 16.62
C ARG A 458 23.00 17.25 17.75
N LYS A 459 23.13 16.07 18.33
CA LYS A 459 22.23 15.45 19.32
C LYS A 459 20.77 15.44 18.84
N MET A 460 20.16 14.26 18.76
CA MET A 460 18.74 14.13 18.37
C MET A 460 17.86 15.13 19.12
N VAL A 461 17.05 15.87 18.40
CA VAL A 461 16.15 16.85 19.00
C VAL A 461 15.00 16.14 19.72
N LYS A 462 14.69 16.58 20.93
CA LYS A 462 13.72 15.94 21.83
C LYS A 462 12.27 16.14 21.39
N ASN A 463 12.02 17.16 20.59
CA ASN A 463 10.70 17.51 20.05
C ASN A 463 10.41 16.87 18.69
N ALA A 464 11.09 15.79 18.33
CA ALA A 464 10.85 15.05 17.08
C ALA A 464 10.82 13.54 17.30
N ASN A 465 9.95 12.87 16.52
CA ASN A 465 9.97 11.43 16.32
C ASN A 465 10.75 11.11 15.06
N TYR A 466 11.48 9.99 15.08
CA TYR A 466 12.31 9.54 13.96
C TYR A 466 11.80 8.19 13.46
N TYR A 467 11.57 8.08 12.15
CA TYR A 467 11.13 6.87 11.46
C TYR A 467 12.15 6.55 10.36
N ALA A 468 13.12 5.68 10.67
CA ALA A 468 14.20 5.32 9.75
C ALA A 468 13.85 4.06 8.96
N PHE A 469 13.65 4.21 7.65
CA PHE A 469 13.41 3.11 6.72
C PHE A 469 14.72 2.69 6.04
N THR A 470 15.05 1.41 6.11
CA THR A 470 16.26 0.86 5.47
C THR A 470 16.07 -0.60 5.07
N ALA A 471 16.80 -1.09 4.06
CA ALA A 471 16.77 -2.51 3.70
C ALA A 471 17.77 -3.33 4.52
N THR A 472 18.93 -2.76 4.84
CA THR A 472 20.04 -3.44 5.51
C THR A 472 20.69 -2.50 6.52
N PRO A 473 20.14 -2.43 7.76
CA PRO A 473 20.66 -1.51 8.78
C PRO A 473 22.06 -1.92 9.20
N LYS A 474 22.95 -0.94 9.32
CA LYS A 474 24.27 -1.11 9.92
C LYS A 474 24.16 -1.23 11.45
N PRO A 475 25.16 -1.80 12.15
CA PRO A 475 25.16 -1.89 13.60
C PRO A 475 24.93 -0.55 14.31
N LYS A 476 25.47 0.53 13.78
CA LYS A 476 25.30 1.89 14.32
C LYS A 476 23.85 2.38 14.16
N THR A 477 23.22 2.13 13.02
CA THR A 477 21.80 2.47 12.76
C THR A 477 20.87 1.70 13.69
N LEU A 478 21.17 0.40 13.92
CA LEU A 478 20.46 -0.41 14.90
C LEU A 478 20.58 0.19 16.32
N GLN A 479 21.78 0.63 16.76
CA GLN A 479 21.97 1.27 18.06
C GLN A 479 21.21 2.60 18.18
N MET A 480 21.10 3.37 17.09
CA MET A 480 20.47 4.69 17.12
C MET A 480 18.95 4.64 17.10
N PHE A 481 18.37 3.78 16.27
CA PHE A 481 16.94 3.76 15.98
C PHE A 481 16.24 2.46 16.39
N GLY A 482 16.99 1.39 16.63
CA GLY A 482 16.43 0.10 17.03
C GLY A 482 15.93 0.09 18.45
N THR A 483 14.99 -0.78 18.73
CA THR A 483 14.44 -1.03 20.06
C THR A 483 15.43 -1.83 20.88
N PRO A 484 15.88 -1.35 22.04
CA PRO A 484 16.79 -2.10 22.90
C PRO A 484 16.10 -3.34 23.49
N CYS A 485 16.71 -4.49 23.30
CA CYS A 485 16.24 -5.78 23.80
C CYS A 485 17.33 -6.41 24.69
N PRO A 486 17.18 -6.39 26.03
CA PRO A 486 18.13 -7.02 26.96
C PRO A 486 18.20 -8.54 26.71
N GLN A 487 19.41 -9.06 26.58
CA GLN A 487 19.67 -10.49 26.39
C GLN A 487 20.01 -11.17 27.72
N PRO A 488 19.83 -12.50 27.84
CA PRO A 488 20.16 -13.24 29.07
C PRO A 488 21.63 -13.15 29.49
N ASP A 489 22.55 -12.85 28.56
CA ASP A 489 23.98 -12.66 28.81
C ASP A 489 24.34 -11.25 29.30
N GLY A 490 23.36 -10.40 29.57
CA GLY A 490 23.54 -9.02 30.05
C GLY A 490 23.85 -8.00 28.92
N LYS A 491 23.97 -8.43 27.67
CA LYS A 491 24.15 -7.52 26.54
C LYS A 491 22.81 -6.95 26.10
N VAL A 492 22.83 -5.78 25.48
CA VAL A 492 21.66 -5.17 24.86
C VAL A 492 21.79 -5.34 23.35
N GLN A 493 20.87 -6.11 22.76
CA GLN A 493 20.70 -6.19 21.32
C GLN A 493 19.68 -5.12 20.89
N HIS A 494 19.91 -4.46 19.76
CA HIS A 494 18.95 -3.53 19.19
C HIS A 494 18.27 -4.18 17.99
N LEU A 495 16.94 -4.25 18.04
CA LEU A 495 16.11 -4.88 17.00
C LEU A 495 15.31 -3.85 16.22
N PRO A 496 14.99 -4.09 14.94
CA PRO A 496 14.03 -3.26 14.21
C PRO A 496 12.67 -3.25 14.93
N PHE A 497 11.97 -2.11 14.84
CA PHE A 497 10.59 -2.00 15.30
C PHE A 497 9.64 -2.83 14.43
N HIS A 498 9.88 -2.84 13.11
CA HIS A 498 9.14 -3.65 12.16
C HIS A 498 10.07 -4.20 11.08
N GLU A 499 9.84 -5.45 10.66
CA GLU A 499 10.71 -6.14 9.74
C GLU A 499 9.93 -6.78 8.57
N TYR A 500 10.46 -6.59 7.35
CA TYR A 500 10.14 -7.39 6.17
C TYR A 500 11.46 -7.83 5.56
N THR A 501 11.83 -9.08 5.82
CA THR A 501 13.20 -9.58 5.59
C THR A 501 13.52 -9.76 4.10
N MET A 502 14.81 -9.84 3.79
CA MET A 502 15.29 -10.23 2.46
C MET A 502 14.86 -11.68 2.13
N LYS A 503 14.88 -12.58 3.13
CA LYS A 503 14.42 -13.95 2.98
C LYS A 503 12.97 -14.01 2.54
N GLN A 504 12.08 -13.28 3.25
CA GLN A 504 10.67 -13.19 2.89
C GLN A 504 10.49 -12.62 1.48
N ALA A 505 11.23 -11.56 1.12
CA ALA A 505 11.15 -10.96 -0.22
C ALA A 505 11.62 -11.89 -1.34
N ILE A 506 12.59 -12.78 -1.08
CA ILE A 506 13.04 -13.80 -2.02
C ILE A 506 11.98 -14.90 -2.17
N GLU A 507 11.48 -15.42 -1.05
CA GLU A 507 10.47 -16.48 -1.04
C GLU A 507 9.14 -16.01 -1.69
N GLU A 508 8.78 -14.74 -1.52
CA GLU A 508 7.63 -14.09 -2.17
C GLU A 508 7.91 -13.66 -3.64
N GLY A 509 9.11 -13.87 -4.17
CA GLY A 509 9.46 -13.61 -5.56
C GLY A 509 9.71 -12.13 -5.93
N PHE A 510 9.90 -11.23 -4.97
CA PHE A 510 10.22 -9.81 -5.23
C PHE A 510 11.70 -9.55 -5.49
N ILE A 511 12.56 -10.41 -4.98
CA ILE A 511 14.01 -10.36 -5.16
C ILE A 511 14.46 -11.72 -5.68
N MET A 512 15.36 -11.71 -6.67
CA MET A 512 15.97 -12.95 -7.14
C MET A 512 16.88 -13.53 -6.05
N ASP A 513 16.81 -14.84 -5.85
CA ASP A 513 17.74 -15.55 -4.98
C ASP A 513 19.15 -15.47 -5.58
N VAL A 514 19.97 -14.59 -5.03
CA VAL A 514 21.34 -14.37 -5.49
C VAL A 514 22.18 -15.64 -5.35
N LEU A 515 21.90 -16.45 -4.32
CA LEU A 515 22.67 -17.69 -4.08
C LEU A 515 22.35 -18.76 -5.13
N LYS A 516 21.11 -18.86 -5.59
CA LYS A 516 20.72 -19.77 -6.69
C LYS A 516 21.23 -19.30 -8.06
N ASN A 517 21.42 -18.00 -8.23
CA ASN A 517 21.85 -17.40 -9.48
C ASN A 517 23.34 -16.99 -9.48
N TYR A 518 24.10 -17.36 -8.43
CA TYR A 518 25.52 -17.05 -8.31
C TYR A 518 26.36 -18.09 -9.03
N THR A 519 27.11 -17.66 -10.05
CA THR A 519 28.16 -18.47 -10.69
C THR A 519 29.51 -18.02 -10.14
N THR A 520 30.24 -18.92 -9.49
CA THR A 520 31.56 -18.59 -8.95
C THR A 520 32.51 -18.23 -10.08
N TYR A 521 33.46 -17.32 -9.84
CA TYR A 521 34.50 -16.97 -10.80
C TYR A 521 35.25 -18.20 -11.30
N ALA A 522 35.47 -19.19 -10.44
CA ALA A 522 36.11 -20.47 -10.79
C ALA A 522 35.25 -21.32 -11.74
N SER A 523 33.92 -21.36 -11.55
CA SER A 523 33.00 -22.06 -12.44
C SER A 523 32.89 -21.35 -13.79
N PHE A 524 32.81 -20.02 -13.79
CA PHE A 524 32.80 -19.20 -15.00
C PHE A 524 34.08 -19.39 -15.82
N TYR A 525 35.26 -19.39 -15.16
CA TYR A 525 36.55 -19.61 -15.80
C TYR A 525 36.67 -21.04 -16.38
N LYS A 526 36.16 -22.06 -15.70
CA LYS A 526 36.08 -23.44 -16.22
C LYS A 526 35.20 -23.51 -17.47
N VAL A 527 34.05 -22.88 -17.47
CA VAL A 527 33.13 -22.83 -18.62
C VAL A 527 33.81 -22.16 -19.81
N ILE A 528 34.43 -21.00 -19.62
CA ILE A 528 35.15 -20.29 -20.69
C ILE A 528 36.32 -21.13 -21.25
N LYS A 529 37.07 -21.81 -20.36
CA LYS A 529 38.20 -22.66 -20.81
C LYS A 529 37.72 -23.90 -21.58
N THR A 530 36.59 -24.50 -21.22
CA THR A 530 35.96 -25.61 -21.93
C THR A 530 35.44 -25.13 -23.30
N VAL A 531 34.78 -23.99 -23.33
CA VAL A 531 34.22 -23.38 -24.54
C VAL A 531 35.32 -22.98 -25.53
N ASN A 532 36.42 -22.39 -25.05
CA ASN A 532 37.56 -22.02 -25.90
C ASN A 532 38.33 -23.23 -26.45
N GLY A 533 38.13 -24.42 -25.91
CA GLY A 533 38.72 -25.69 -26.39
C GLY A 533 37.79 -26.50 -27.29
N ASP A 534 36.58 -26.05 -27.55
CA ASP A 534 35.59 -26.72 -28.38
C ASP A 534 35.63 -26.22 -29.81
N PRO A 535 36.02 -27.04 -30.81
CA PRO A 535 36.16 -26.62 -32.21
C PRO A 535 34.80 -26.32 -32.89
N GLU A 536 33.67 -26.73 -32.32
CA GLU A 536 32.33 -26.47 -32.85
C GLU A 536 31.69 -25.23 -32.26
N PHE A 537 32.39 -24.52 -31.36
CA PHE A 537 31.83 -23.37 -30.63
C PHE A 537 32.05 -22.05 -31.35
N ASP A 538 30.97 -21.38 -31.79
CA ASP A 538 31.05 -20.05 -32.38
C ASP A 538 31.14 -18.96 -31.31
N GLN A 539 32.35 -18.39 -31.16
CA GLN A 539 32.62 -17.32 -30.19
C GLN A 539 31.78 -16.06 -30.38
N LYS A 540 31.29 -15.77 -31.59
CA LYS A 540 30.45 -14.59 -31.86
C LYS A 540 29.02 -14.76 -31.32
N GLU A 541 28.43 -15.95 -31.47
CA GLU A 541 27.09 -16.22 -30.96
C GLU A 541 27.08 -16.28 -29.43
N ALA A 542 28.12 -16.84 -28.81
CA ALA A 542 28.25 -16.88 -27.36
C ALA A 542 28.40 -15.50 -26.72
N HIS A 543 29.16 -14.59 -27.32
CA HIS A 543 29.28 -13.21 -26.86
C HIS A 543 27.96 -12.42 -26.97
N THR A 544 27.14 -12.72 -27.97
CA THR A 544 25.82 -12.09 -28.15
C THR A 544 24.81 -12.62 -27.10
N GLY A 545 24.85 -13.92 -26.79
CA GLY A 545 24.00 -14.52 -25.77
C GLY A 545 24.35 -14.10 -24.33
N MET A 546 25.60 -13.76 -24.03
CA MET A 546 26.03 -13.26 -22.71
C MET A 546 25.68 -11.76 -22.48
N LYS A 547 25.48 -10.98 -23.54
CA LYS A 547 25.05 -9.55 -23.43
C LYS A 547 23.55 -9.39 -23.26
N THR A 548 22.75 -10.43 -23.42
CA THR A 548 21.27 -10.42 -23.38
C THR A 548 20.69 -11.14 -22.17
N LYS A 549 21.50 -11.65 -21.28
CA LYS A 549 21.12 -12.15 -19.97
C LYS A 549 21.80 -11.26 -18.90
#